data_bffa83281eeaa0a53efdf936b4c077a0
#
_entry.id   bffa83281eeaa0a53efdf936b4c077a0
#
_cell.length_a   1.000
_cell.length_b   1.000
_cell.length_c   1.000
_cell.angle_alpha   90.00
_cell.angle_beta   90.00
_cell.angle_gamma   90.00
#
_symmetry.space_group_name_H-M   'P 1'
#
loop_
_entity.id
_entity.type
_entity.pdbx_description
1 polymer ?
#
loop_
_entity_poly.entity_id
_entity_poly.type
_entity_poly.pdbx_seq_one_letter_code
_entity_poly.pdbx_strand_id
1 'polypeptide(L)'
;MKKIFFFFLLLSSSLIFSQESKTYFQQEVNYKINVKLDDVKNDLNADETLEYINNSPDELTFIWFHIWPNAYKNNNTPLAKQLIEEGNKKFYFAAEQERGWIDGLDFKVNGQAVKTESGASIDIVKLILNTPLKPGDKATITTPFHVHIPIGVFSRLGHIGQQYQITQWYPKPSVYDKYGWHPIPYLNQGEFYSEFGSFDVSITLPKNYVLGATGTMVNGEEETAWLLKNAEETKAILKYNPHDTSFPASSAEMKTLRFTAQNVHDFGWFADKRYHVLHDEVILPHSKNKVDTWVMFTNLYGNTGRKP
;
A
#
# COMPACT_ATOMS: atom_id res chain seq x y z
N MET A 1 -57.87 67.10 -1.72
CA MET A 1 -56.97 66.41 -0.80
C MET A 1 -56.34 65.24 -1.52
N LYS A 2 -55.06 65.40 -1.93
CA LYS A 2 -54.27 64.32 -2.62
C LYS A 2 -53.47 63.60 -1.57
N LYS A 3 -53.71 62.29 -1.40
CA LYS A 3 -52.95 61.37 -0.53
C LYS A 3 -51.74 60.91 -1.34
N ILE A 4 -50.51 61.29 -0.91
CA ILE A 4 -49.26 60.80 -1.42
C ILE A 4 -48.94 59.51 -0.67
N PHE A 5 -48.84 58.36 -1.41
CA PHE A 5 -48.40 57.06 -0.89
C PHE A 5 -46.89 56.98 -1.04
N PHE A 6 -46.14 56.97 0.07
CA PHE A 6 -44.68 56.78 0.10
C PHE A 6 -44.39 55.28 0.10
N PHE A 7 -43.84 54.79 -0.99
CA PHE A 7 -43.40 53.40 -1.13
C PHE A 7 -41.99 53.28 -0.59
N PHE A 8 -41.82 52.71 0.58
CA PHE A 8 -40.49 52.40 1.16
C PHE A 8 -39.97 51.13 0.51
N LEU A 9 -39.00 51.24 -0.41
CA LEU A 9 -38.29 50.11 -1.01
C LEU A 9 -37.19 49.67 -0.01
N LEU A 10 -37.43 48.62 0.75
CA LEU A 10 -36.42 47.93 1.55
C LEU A 10 -35.47 47.16 0.63
N LEU A 11 -34.31 47.72 0.35
CA LEU A 11 -33.19 47.00 -0.23
C LEU A 11 -32.63 46.05 0.85
N SER A 12 -33.04 44.79 0.85
CA SER A 12 -32.35 43.73 1.55
C SER A 12 -31.10 43.35 0.76
N SER A 13 -29.95 43.88 1.16
CA SER A 13 -28.65 43.41 0.69
C SER A 13 -28.42 41.98 1.19
N SER A 14 -28.78 41.01 0.39
CA SER A 14 -28.38 39.64 0.58
C SER A 14 -26.84 39.58 0.42
N LEU A 15 -26.11 39.47 1.52
CA LEU A 15 -24.71 39.09 1.51
C LEU A 15 -24.66 37.65 0.96
N ILE A 16 -24.45 37.56 -0.33
CA ILE A 16 -24.11 36.28 -0.97
C ILE A 16 -22.69 35.98 -0.47
N PHE A 17 -22.58 35.16 0.58
CA PHE A 17 -21.34 34.45 0.86
C PHE A 17 -21.09 33.50 -0.32
N SER A 18 -20.33 33.96 -1.29
CA SER A 18 -19.72 33.09 -2.28
C SER A 18 -18.82 32.16 -1.48
N GLN A 19 -19.27 30.93 -1.28
CA GLN A 19 -18.40 29.87 -0.82
C GLN A 19 -17.44 29.65 -1.99
N GLU A 20 -16.20 30.17 -1.86
CA GLU A 20 -15.14 29.86 -2.82
C GLU A 20 -15.08 28.33 -2.94
N SER A 21 -15.47 27.82 -4.08
CA SER A 21 -15.29 26.41 -4.37
C SER A 21 -13.78 26.19 -4.42
N LYS A 22 -13.20 25.58 -3.40
CA LYS A 22 -11.79 25.20 -3.43
C LYS A 22 -11.54 24.44 -4.72
N THR A 23 -10.63 24.96 -5.54
CA THR A 23 -10.23 24.32 -6.81
C THR A 23 -9.73 22.93 -6.51
N TYR A 24 -10.06 21.95 -7.35
CA TYR A 24 -9.53 20.61 -7.24
C TYR A 24 -8.00 20.65 -7.34
N PHE A 25 -7.34 19.95 -6.43
CA PHE A 25 -5.92 19.64 -6.48
C PHE A 25 -5.69 18.21 -5.99
N GLN A 26 -4.56 17.66 -6.30
CA GLN A 26 -4.11 16.36 -5.84
C GLN A 26 -2.63 16.47 -5.53
N GLN A 27 -2.21 15.97 -4.38
CA GLN A 27 -0.80 15.87 -4.03
C GLN A 27 -0.13 14.79 -4.89
N GLU A 28 1.19 14.86 -5.00
CA GLU A 28 1.98 13.84 -5.67
C GLU A 28 3.01 13.27 -4.68
N VAL A 29 3.13 11.94 -4.65
CA VAL A 29 4.06 11.27 -3.74
C VAL A 29 4.88 10.23 -4.50
N ASN A 30 6.18 10.47 -4.62
CA ASN A 30 7.09 9.60 -5.36
C ASN A 30 7.95 8.79 -4.38
N TYR A 31 7.89 7.46 -4.45
CA TYR A 31 8.51 6.54 -3.50
C TYR A 31 9.72 5.83 -4.07
N LYS A 32 10.76 5.71 -3.26
CA LYS A 32 11.86 4.76 -3.44
C LYS A 32 11.99 3.94 -2.18
N ILE A 33 11.80 2.61 -2.30
CA ILE A 33 11.79 1.68 -1.15
C ILE A 33 12.74 0.53 -1.45
N ASN A 34 13.62 0.23 -0.48
CA ASN A 34 14.38 -1.00 -0.47
C ASN A 34 13.86 -1.86 0.68
N VAL A 35 13.48 -3.09 0.38
CA VAL A 35 12.94 -4.00 1.40
C VAL A 35 13.60 -5.38 1.28
N LYS A 36 13.87 -5.99 2.44
CA LYS A 36 14.38 -7.36 2.57
C LYS A 36 13.42 -8.18 3.41
N LEU A 37 13.00 -9.33 2.87
CA LEU A 37 12.23 -10.35 3.56
C LEU A 37 13.15 -11.23 4.41
N ASP A 38 12.82 -11.37 5.69
CA ASP A 38 13.30 -12.46 6.56
C ASP A 38 12.18 -13.50 6.66
N ASP A 39 12.27 -14.56 5.86
CA ASP A 39 11.23 -15.59 5.77
C ASP A 39 11.30 -16.66 6.87
N VAL A 40 12.23 -16.51 7.80
CA VAL A 40 12.31 -17.29 9.04
C VAL A 40 11.52 -16.62 10.16
N LYS A 41 11.62 -15.28 10.25
CA LYS A 41 10.93 -14.48 11.27
C LYS A 41 9.60 -13.93 10.81
N ASN A 42 9.33 -13.97 9.49
CA ASN A 42 8.22 -13.29 8.83
C ASN A 42 8.28 -11.77 9.02
N ASP A 43 9.48 -11.21 8.80
CA ASP A 43 9.75 -9.79 8.98
C ASP A 43 10.15 -9.14 7.66
N LEU A 44 9.82 -7.84 7.52
CA LEU A 44 10.37 -6.95 6.51
C LEU A 44 11.29 -5.95 7.18
N ASN A 45 12.51 -5.81 6.65
CA ASN A 45 13.44 -4.75 7.02
C ASN A 45 13.59 -3.84 5.81
N ALA A 46 13.32 -2.56 5.98
CA ALA A 46 13.24 -1.64 4.86
C ALA A 46 13.76 -0.23 5.19
N ASP A 47 14.09 0.49 4.13
CA ASP A 47 14.26 1.93 4.13
C ASP A 47 13.42 2.56 3.02
N GLU A 48 12.87 3.72 3.33
CA GLU A 48 12.04 4.49 2.42
C GLU A 48 12.59 5.90 2.27
N THR A 49 12.57 6.37 1.03
CA THR A 49 12.70 7.77 0.66
C THR A 49 11.51 8.15 -0.19
N LEU A 50 10.75 9.15 0.18
CA LEU A 50 9.69 9.68 -0.64
C LEU A 50 9.87 11.18 -0.89
N GLU A 51 9.47 11.65 -2.06
CA GLU A 51 9.30 13.06 -2.38
C GLU A 51 7.81 13.38 -2.32
N TYR A 52 7.43 14.29 -1.41
CA TYR A 52 6.08 14.81 -1.28
C TYR A 52 6.00 16.19 -1.92
N ILE A 53 5.09 16.38 -2.87
CA ILE A 53 4.91 17.64 -3.59
C ILE A 53 3.58 18.26 -3.14
N ASN A 54 3.65 19.49 -2.58
CA ASN A 54 2.47 20.21 -2.13
C ASN A 54 1.81 20.96 -3.30
N ASN A 55 0.87 20.31 -3.96
CA ASN A 55 0.06 20.92 -5.03
C ASN A 55 -1.18 21.68 -4.53
N SER A 56 -1.36 21.76 -3.19
CA SER A 56 -2.47 22.51 -2.60
C SER A 56 -2.19 24.01 -2.58
N PRO A 57 -3.22 24.84 -2.44
CA PRO A 57 -3.05 26.28 -2.21
C PRO A 57 -2.61 26.61 -0.77
N ASP A 58 -2.55 25.62 0.13
CA ASP A 58 -2.31 25.80 1.54
C ASP A 58 -0.84 25.54 1.91
N GLU A 59 -0.31 26.29 2.88
CA GLU A 59 0.97 26.00 3.51
C GLU A 59 0.79 24.85 4.54
N LEU A 60 1.58 23.78 4.41
CA LEU A 60 1.49 22.62 5.29
C LEU A 60 2.53 22.71 6.41
N THR A 61 2.07 22.74 7.65
CA THR A 61 2.94 22.74 8.84
C THR A 61 3.19 21.34 9.42
N PHE A 62 2.48 20.36 8.93
CA PHE A 62 2.60 18.95 9.30
C PHE A 62 2.11 18.06 8.15
N ILE A 63 2.47 16.78 8.19
CA ILE A 63 1.97 15.74 7.29
C ILE A 63 1.51 14.57 8.13
N TRP A 64 0.28 14.06 7.91
CA TRP A 64 -0.19 12.81 8.47
C TRP A 64 0.34 11.62 7.68
N PHE A 65 0.72 10.58 8.39
CA PHE A 65 1.16 9.31 7.82
C PHE A 65 0.32 8.15 8.33
N HIS A 66 0.00 7.24 7.44
CA HIS A 66 -0.49 5.91 7.75
C HIS A 66 0.70 4.98 7.99
N ILE A 67 0.68 4.30 9.12
CA ILE A 67 1.59 3.21 9.50
C ILE A 67 0.73 1.98 9.78
N TRP A 68 -0.04 1.59 8.79
CA TRP A 68 -1.15 0.65 8.87
C TRP A 68 -0.82 -0.76 9.39
N PRO A 69 0.41 -1.32 9.29
CA PRO A 69 0.71 -2.57 9.98
C PRO A 69 0.43 -2.55 11.49
N ASN A 70 0.44 -1.37 12.13
CA ASN A 70 0.07 -1.25 13.54
C ASN A 70 -1.41 -1.54 13.83
N ALA A 71 -2.28 -1.58 12.82
CA ALA A 71 -3.68 -2.01 13.00
C ALA A 71 -3.79 -3.46 13.50
N TYR A 72 -2.76 -4.28 13.19
CA TYR A 72 -2.69 -5.69 13.60
C TYR A 72 -2.01 -5.90 14.97
N LYS A 73 -1.67 -4.85 15.71
CA LYS A 73 -0.85 -4.94 16.91
C LYS A 73 -1.59 -5.46 18.13
N ASN A 74 -2.84 -5.04 18.34
CA ASN A 74 -3.60 -5.41 19.54
C ASN A 74 -5.12 -5.29 19.36
N ASN A 75 -5.88 -5.68 20.37
CA ASN A 75 -7.36 -5.69 20.34
C ASN A 75 -8.01 -4.30 20.47
N ASN A 76 -7.25 -3.22 20.68
CA ASN A 76 -7.80 -1.86 20.84
C ASN A 76 -7.88 -1.08 19.53
N THR A 77 -7.33 -1.62 18.43
CA THR A 77 -7.32 -0.97 17.12
C THR A 77 -8.71 -0.91 16.50
N PRO A 78 -8.98 0.05 15.60
CA PRO A 78 -10.22 0.09 14.82
C PRO A 78 -10.46 -1.19 14.02
N LEU A 79 -9.41 -1.79 13.41
CA LEU A 79 -9.49 -3.09 12.74
C LEU A 79 -10.02 -4.18 13.68
N ALA A 80 -9.43 -4.31 14.87
CA ALA A 80 -9.83 -5.33 15.84
C ALA A 80 -11.30 -5.21 16.26
N LYS A 81 -11.76 -3.97 16.47
CA LYS A 81 -13.16 -3.68 16.81
C LYS A 81 -14.09 -4.04 15.67
N GLN A 82 -13.78 -3.63 14.44
CA GLN A 82 -14.59 -3.96 13.27
C GLN A 82 -14.68 -5.47 13.03
N LEU A 83 -13.57 -6.21 13.15
CA LEU A 83 -13.59 -7.67 13.03
C LEU A 83 -14.53 -8.33 14.05
N ILE A 84 -14.57 -7.84 15.29
CA ILE A 84 -15.49 -8.33 16.31
C ILE A 84 -16.94 -7.99 15.96
N GLU A 85 -17.22 -6.79 15.50
CA GLU A 85 -18.55 -6.35 15.06
C GLU A 85 -19.06 -7.21 13.88
N GLU A 86 -18.17 -7.63 12.99
CA GLU A 86 -18.43 -8.57 11.89
C GLU A 86 -18.57 -10.04 12.34
N GLY A 87 -18.40 -10.33 13.64
CA GLY A 87 -18.45 -11.68 14.21
C GLY A 87 -17.15 -12.49 14.03
N ASN A 88 -16.09 -11.90 13.47
CA ASN A 88 -14.78 -12.54 13.31
C ASN A 88 -13.95 -12.40 14.59
N LYS A 89 -13.87 -13.47 15.36
CA LYS A 89 -13.14 -13.50 16.63
C LYS A 89 -11.69 -13.98 16.51
N LYS A 90 -11.21 -14.36 15.33
CA LYS A 90 -9.88 -14.93 15.15
C LYS A 90 -8.79 -13.99 15.64
N PHE A 91 -8.87 -12.73 15.25
CA PHE A 91 -7.89 -11.71 15.65
C PHE A 91 -7.92 -11.45 17.16
N TYR A 92 -9.08 -11.44 17.79
CA TYR A 92 -9.22 -11.19 19.23
C TYR A 92 -8.48 -12.23 20.08
N PHE A 93 -8.52 -13.50 19.68
CA PHE A 93 -7.86 -14.62 20.37
C PHE A 93 -6.47 -14.93 19.82
N ALA A 94 -5.96 -14.17 18.85
CA ALA A 94 -4.65 -14.39 18.28
C ALA A 94 -3.55 -14.22 19.33
N ALA A 95 -2.57 -15.10 19.29
CA ALA A 95 -1.35 -15.00 20.07
C ALA A 95 -0.49 -13.81 19.57
N GLU A 96 0.45 -13.35 20.38
CA GLU A 96 1.29 -12.19 20.04
C GLU A 96 2.08 -12.41 18.75
N GLN A 97 2.66 -13.59 18.56
CA GLN A 97 3.42 -13.97 17.37
C GLN A 97 2.59 -14.12 16.08
N GLU A 98 1.27 -14.11 16.19
CA GLU A 98 0.35 -14.14 15.05
C GLU A 98 -0.07 -12.72 14.60
N ARG A 99 0.24 -11.73 15.42
CA ARG A 99 -0.10 -10.33 15.19
C ARG A 99 0.94 -9.66 14.29
N GLY A 100 0.69 -8.42 13.91
CA GLY A 100 1.62 -7.64 13.11
C GLY A 100 1.77 -6.21 13.63
N TRP A 101 2.90 -5.60 13.30
CA TRP A 101 3.17 -4.20 13.64
C TRP A 101 4.26 -3.63 12.74
N ILE A 102 4.41 -2.32 12.79
CA ILE A 102 5.54 -1.59 12.23
C ILE A 102 6.27 -0.83 13.35
N ASP A 103 7.59 -0.87 13.32
CA ASP A 103 8.46 -0.14 14.24
C ASP A 103 9.77 0.29 13.54
N GLY A 104 10.76 0.75 14.32
CA GLY A 104 12.05 1.21 13.77
C GLY A 104 11.97 2.53 12.99
N LEU A 105 10.85 3.25 13.08
CA LEU A 105 10.64 4.52 12.37
C LEU A 105 11.55 5.64 12.93
N ASP A 106 12.28 6.31 12.03
CA ASP A 106 13.12 7.50 12.32
C ASP A 106 12.93 8.54 11.21
N PHE A 107 11.78 9.24 11.24
CA PHE A 107 11.43 10.19 10.20
C PHE A 107 12.36 11.40 10.16
N LYS A 108 12.88 11.69 8.96
CA LYS A 108 13.61 12.92 8.65
C LYS A 108 12.96 13.61 7.46
N VAL A 109 12.86 14.92 7.53
CA VAL A 109 12.40 15.77 6.43
C VAL A 109 13.54 16.64 5.98
N ASN A 110 13.90 16.58 4.70
CA ASN A 110 15.06 17.27 4.12
C ASN A 110 16.36 17.01 4.92
N GLY A 111 16.53 15.75 5.38
CA GLY A 111 17.69 15.31 6.15
C GLY A 111 17.67 15.69 7.65
N GLN A 112 16.66 16.40 8.13
CA GLN A 112 16.54 16.82 9.52
C GLN A 112 15.50 15.99 10.26
N ALA A 113 15.81 15.51 11.47
CA ALA A 113 14.85 14.84 12.33
C ALA A 113 13.64 15.73 12.63
N VAL A 114 12.46 15.14 12.65
CA VAL A 114 11.21 15.84 12.92
C VAL A 114 10.52 15.25 14.14
N LYS A 115 9.76 16.10 14.86
CA LYS A 115 8.90 15.64 15.93
C LYS A 115 7.73 14.86 15.36
N THR A 116 7.38 13.73 15.98
CA THR A 116 6.18 12.97 15.67
C THR A 116 5.15 13.05 16.80
N GLU A 117 3.87 13.01 16.43
CA GLU A 117 2.75 12.96 17.38
C GLU A 117 1.82 11.80 16.99
N SER A 118 1.28 11.11 17.98
CA SER A 118 0.30 10.04 17.74
C SER A 118 -1.00 10.61 17.18
N GLY A 119 -1.61 9.90 16.22
CA GLY A 119 -2.94 10.21 15.73
C GLY A 119 -4.05 9.66 16.63
N ALA A 120 -5.27 9.65 16.10
CA ALA A 120 -6.44 9.10 16.77
C ALA A 120 -6.37 7.56 16.95
N SER A 121 -5.51 6.89 16.18
CA SER A 121 -5.24 5.45 16.23
C SER A 121 -3.74 5.21 16.17
N ILE A 122 -3.28 4.06 16.69
CA ILE A 122 -1.85 3.70 16.73
C ILE A 122 -1.23 3.43 15.35
N ASP A 123 -2.03 3.30 14.34
CA ASP A 123 -1.66 3.12 12.94
C ASP A 123 -1.63 4.44 12.14
N ILE A 124 -1.68 5.58 12.85
CA ILE A 124 -1.61 6.93 12.30
C ILE A 124 -0.60 7.76 13.10
N VAL A 125 0.31 8.44 12.41
CA VAL A 125 1.31 9.33 13.01
C VAL A 125 1.34 10.67 12.29
N LYS A 126 1.61 11.75 13.02
CA LYS A 126 1.73 13.11 12.49
C LYS A 126 3.18 13.54 12.54
N LEU A 127 3.72 13.96 11.41
CA LEU A 127 5.06 14.57 11.34
C LEU A 127 4.91 16.10 11.41
N ILE A 128 5.53 16.72 12.39
CA ILE A 128 5.57 18.18 12.53
C ILE A 128 6.75 18.71 11.73
N LEU A 129 6.48 19.48 10.69
CA LEU A 129 7.51 20.01 9.82
C LEU A 129 8.32 21.11 10.53
N ASN A 130 9.65 21.03 10.49
CA ASN A 130 10.54 22.06 11.05
C ASN A 130 10.42 23.38 10.26
N THR A 131 10.11 23.29 8.96
CA THR A 131 9.82 24.42 8.08
C THR A 131 8.52 24.10 7.33
N PRO A 132 7.53 24.98 7.36
CA PRO A 132 6.30 24.78 6.62
C PRO A 132 6.54 24.57 5.12
N LEU A 133 5.79 23.66 4.51
CA LEU A 133 5.87 23.32 3.09
C LEU A 133 4.86 24.19 2.31
N LYS A 134 5.35 25.16 1.55
CA LYS A 134 4.53 26.10 0.79
C LYS A 134 3.88 25.46 -0.44
N PRO A 135 2.81 26.07 -1.00
CA PRO A 135 2.28 25.68 -2.29
C PRO A 135 3.36 25.59 -3.38
N GLY A 136 3.40 24.46 -4.09
CA GLY A 136 4.39 24.18 -5.14
C GLY A 136 5.75 23.68 -4.63
N ASP A 137 6.03 23.74 -3.34
CA ASP A 137 7.26 23.23 -2.78
C ASP A 137 7.21 21.70 -2.62
N LYS A 138 8.40 21.09 -2.47
CA LYS A 138 8.55 19.66 -2.23
C LYS A 138 9.40 19.37 -1.01
N ALA A 139 9.14 18.26 -0.36
CA ALA A 139 9.88 17.74 0.76
C ALA A 139 10.37 16.32 0.50
N THR A 140 11.65 16.06 0.80
CA THR A 140 12.15 14.69 0.83
C THR A 140 11.99 14.14 2.24
N ILE A 141 11.24 13.05 2.38
CA ILE A 141 10.99 12.39 3.67
C ILE A 141 11.67 11.02 3.64
N THR A 142 12.41 10.69 4.69
CA THR A 142 13.10 9.40 4.80
C THR A 142 12.81 8.76 6.14
N THR A 143 12.70 7.43 6.15
CA THR A 143 12.64 6.63 7.37
C THR A 143 13.10 5.19 7.11
N PRO A 144 13.89 4.58 8.00
CA PRO A 144 13.94 3.13 8.09
C PRO A 144 12.62 2.62 8.67
N PHE A 145 12.30 1.36 8.42
CA PHE A 145 11.19 0.71 9.12
C PHE A 145 11.34 -0.81 9.11
N HIS A 146 10.71 -1.42 10.10
CA HIS A 146 10.60 -2.86 10.25
C HIS A 146 9.12 -3.22 10.38
N VAL A 147 8.68 -4.28 9.67
CA VAL A 147 7.31 -4.81 9.78
C VAL A 147 7.39 -6.25 10.21
N HIS A 148 6.78 -6.58 11.34
CA HIS A 148 6.42 -7.95 11.66
C HIS A 148 5.09 -8.28 10.97
N ILE A 149 5.12 -9.28 10.06
CA ILE A 149 3.99 -9.63 9.20
C ILE A 149 3.01 -10.48 9.98
N PRO A 150 1.72 -10.09 10.10
CA PRO A 150 0.71 -10.91 10.79
C PRO A 150 0.40 -12.19 10.01
N ILE A 151 -0.23 -13.18 10.66
CA ILE A 151 -0.78 -14.32 9.92
C ILE A 151 -1.90 -13.85 8.96
N GLY A 152 -1.94 -14.43 7.77
CA GLY A 152 -2.76 -13.98 6.63
C GLY A 152 -4.26 -14.30 6.72
N VAL A 153 -4.76 -14.61 7.92
CA VAL A 153 -6.18 -14.95 8.13
C VAL A 153 -7.01 -13.80 8.69
N PHE A 154 -6.40 -12.66 8.95
CA PHE A 154 -7.08 -11.51 9.57
C PHE A 154 -7.62 -10.53 8.54
N SER A 155 -6.78 -10.11 7.61
CA SER A 155 -7.13 -9.18 6.55
C SER A 155 -6.12 -9.26 5.39
N ARG A 156 -5.80 -8.15 4.72
CA ARG A 156 -5.07 -8.09 3.45
C ARG A 156 -3.54 -8.20 3.57
N LEU A 157 -2.95 -7.77 4.70
CA LEU A 157 -1.52 -7.97 4.98
C LEU A 157 -1.35 -9.28 5.72
N GLY A 158 -0.42 -10.15 5.28
CA GLY A 158 -0.16 -11.34 6.06
C GLY A 158 0.68 -12.42 5.38
N HIS A 159 0.98 -13.47 6.16
CA HIS A 159 1.63 -14.67 5.67
C HIS A 159 0.87 -15.94 6.08
N ILE A 160 1.01 -17.02 5.30
CA ILE A 160 0.56 -18.35 5.66
C ILE A 160 1.76 -19.28 5.45
N GLY A 161 2.42 -19.66 6.56
CA GLY A 161 3.76 -20.25 6.46
C GLY A 161 4.70 -19.29 5.75
N GLN A 162 5.30 -19.73 4.64
CA GLN A 162 6.20 -18.91 3.82
C GLN A 162 5.54 -18.46 2.50
N GLN A 163 4.24 -18.28 2.49
CA GLN A 163 3.48 -17.56 1.47
C GLN A 163 3.17 -16.15 1.98
N TYR A 164 3.47 -15.13 1.22
CA TYR A 164 3.37 -13.74 1.60
C TYR A 164 2.41 -12.97 0.72
N GLN A 165 1.51 -12.20 1.35
CA GLN A 165 0.64 -11.21 0.75
C GLN A 165 0.95 -9.86 1.41
N ILE A 166 1.69 -9.02 0.71
CA ILE A 166 2.23 -7.79 1.26
C ILE A 166 1.55 -6.59 0.62
N THR A 167 0.52 -6.10 1.32
CA THR A 167 -0.27 -4.93 0.94
C THR A 167 -0.37 -3.98 2.13
N GLN A 168 -0.41 -2.66 1.90
CA GLN A 168 -0.52 -1.66 2.96
C GLN A 168 0.62 -1.76 4.01
N TRP A 169 1.85 -1.99 3.58
CA TRP A 169 2.96 -2.47 4.38
C TRP A 169 4.02 -1.41 4.72
N TYR A 170 4.03 -0.29 4.01
CA TYR A 170 5.02 0.80 4.17
C TYR A 170 4.36 2.07 4.71
N PRO A 171 5.14 2.98 5.35
CA PRO A 171 4.63 4.28 5.75
C PRO A 171 4.20 5.10 4.55
N LYS A 172 3.00 5.67 4.56
CA LYS A 172 2.54 6.54 3.46
C LYS A 172 1.82 7.79 3.96
N PRO A 173 2.01 8.95 3.33
CA PRO A 173 1.24 10.15 3.64
C PRO A 173 -0.25 9.90 3.47
N SER A 174 -1.05 10.44 4.39
CA SER A 174 -2.50 10.54 4.20
C SER A 174 -2.81 11.51 3.07
N VAL A 175 -3.94 11.33 2.41
CA VAL A 175 -4.42 12.29 1.41
C VAL A 175 -4.73 13.64 2.07
N TYR A 176 -4.31 14.72 1.41
CA TYR A 176 -4.71 16.08 1.69
C TYR A 176 -5.40 16.67 0.47
N ASP A 177 -6.71 16.85 0.56
CA ASP A 177 -7.53 17.40 -0.52
C ASP A 177 -8.25 18.70 -0.12
N LYS A 178 -9.18 19.16 -0.91
CA LYS A 178 -9.95 20.39 -0.65
C LYS A 178 -10.77 20.35 0.65
N TYR A 179 -10.95 19.19 1.27
CA TYR A 179 -11.63 19.02 2.55
C TYR A 179 -10.66 18.90 3.72
N GLY A 180 -9.35 18.87 3.45
CA GLY A 180 -8.30 18.73 4.44
C GLY A 180 -7.65 17.35 4.47
N TRP A 181 -7.06 16.98 5.59
CA TRP A 181 -6.39 15.71 5.80
C TRP A 181 -7.38 14.56 6.04
N HIS A 182 -7.07 13.39 5.47
CA HIS A 182 -7.81 12.14 5.65
C HIS A 182 -6.98 11.05 6.36
N PRO A 183 -6.60 11.25 7.64
CA PRO A 183 -5.84 10.26 8.40
C PRO A 183 -6.77 9.13 8.88
N ILE A 184 -7.14 8.22 7.97
CA ILE A 184 -8.07 7.13 8.24
C ILE A 184 -7.33 5.91 8.81
N PRO A 185 -7.86 5.23 9.84
CA PRO A 185 -7.30 4.00 10.34
C PRO A 185 -7.48 2.86 9.33
N TYR A 186 -6.65 1.83 9.43
CA TYR A 186 -6.85 0.62 8.66
C TYR A 186 -8.11 -0.13 9.14
N LEU A 187 -8.96 -0.51 8.18
CA LEU A 187 -10.18 -1.27 8.41
C LEU A 187 -10.24 -2.50 7.48
N ASN A 188 -10.93 -3.55 7.91
CA ASN A 188 -11.22 -4.73 7.08
C ASN A 188 -12.21 -4.38 5.97
N GLN A 189 -13.26 -3.63 6.31
CA GLN A 189 -14.24 -3.09 5.38
C GLN A 189 -14.03 -1.59 5.26
N GLY A 190 -13.84 -1.11 4.04
CA GLY A 190 -13.57 0.28 3.68
C GLY A 190 -12.59 0.37 2.52
N GLU A 191 -12.59 1.52 1.86
CA GLU A 191 -11.68 1.78 0.76
C GLU A 191 -10.43 2.53 1.27
N PHE A 192 -9.27 2.20 0.69
CA PHE A 192 -8.05 2.92 0.95
C PHE A 192 -8.00 4.17 0.08
N TYR A 193 -7.64 5.29 0.70
CA TYR A 193 -7.49 6.57 0.03
C TYR A 193 -6.02 6.99 0.09
N SER A 194 -5.38 7.08 -1.06
CA SER A 194 -3.94 7.37 -1.18
C SER A 194 -3.67 8.28 -2.36
N GLU A 195 -2.62 9.07 -2.26
CA GLU A 195 -2.16 9.94 -3.34
C GLU A 195 -1.54 9.13 -4.47
N PHE A 196 -1.64 9.64 -5.70
CA PHE A 196 -0.94 9.09 -6.85
C PHE A 196 0.51 9.57 -6.90
N GLY A 197 1.34 8.76 -7.53
CA GLY A 197 2.74 9.08 -7.77
C GLY A 197 3.49 7.93 -8.44
N SER A 198 4.79 7.92 -8.27
CA SER A 198 5.66 6.87 -8.80
C SER A 198 6.21 6.00 -7.69
N PHE A 199 6.53 4.74 -8.05
CA PHE A 199 7.20 3.80 -7.16
C PHE A 199 8.44 3.24 -7.85
N ASP A 200 9.53 3.16 -7.07
CA ASP A 200 10.77 2.48 -7.39
C ASP A 200 11.12 1.59 -6.22
N VAL A 201 10.79 0.30 -6.32
CA VAL A 201 10.84 -0.64 -5.20
C VAL A 201 11.78 -1.79 -5.52
N SER A 202 12.79 -1.98 -4.66
CA SER A 202 13.72 -3.10 -4.69
C SER A 202 13.37 -4.09 -3.60
N ILE A 203 13.05 -5.34 -3.97
CA ILE A 203 12.63 -6.41 -3.06
C ILE A 203 13.70 -7.48 -3.04
N THR A 204 14.29 -7.73 -1.87
CA THR A 204 15.32 -8.75 -1.64
C THR A 204 14.72 -9.92 -0.86
N LEU A 205 14.82 -11.13 -1.41
CA LEU A 205 14.27 -12.37 -0.82
C LEU A 205 15.10 -13.58 -1.28
N PRO A 206 14.92 -14.80 -0.65
CA PRO A 206 15.60 -16.00 -1.10
C PRO A 206 15.33 -16.29 -2.58
N LYS A 207 16.35 -16.73 -3.32
CA LYS A 207 16.37 -16.84 -4.78
C LYS A 207 15.26 -17.70 -5.37
N ASN A 208 14.79 -18.70 -4.63
CA ASN A 208 13.77 -19.65 -5.09
C ASN A 208 12.31 -19.20 -4.88
N TYR A 209 12.08 -17.96 -4.42
CA TYR A 209 10.71 -17.40 -4.41
C TYR A 209 10.28 -16.97 -5.80
N VAL A 210 9.04 -17.29 -6.16
CA VAL A 210 8.33 -16.61 -7.25
C VAL A 210 7.70 -15.35 -6.66
N LEU A 211 7.93 -14.22 -7.32
CA LEU A 211 7.49 -12.90 -6.86
C LEU A 211 6.64 -12.22 -7.93
N GLY A 212 5.44 -11.79 -7.55
CA GLY A 212 4.62 -10.87 -8.33
C GLY A 212 4.46 -9.55 -7.59
N ALA A 213 4.64 -8.42 -8.27
CA ALA A 213 4.57 -7.09 -7.69
C ALA A 213 3.90 -6.09 -8.63
N THR A 214 3.46 -4.96 -8.06
CA THR A 214 2.96 -3.80 -8.80
C THR A 214 4.05 -3.26 -9.72
N GLY A 215 3.69 -2.88 -10.93
CA GLY A 215 4.58 -2.21 -11.89
C GLY A 215 5.34 -3.15 -12.80
N THR A 216 6.41 -2.62 -13.42
CA THR A 216 7.25 -3.32 -14.37
C THR A 216 8.60 -3.65 -13.75
N MET A 217 9.03 -4.89 -13.86
CA MET A 217 10.35 -5.34 -13.40
C MET A 217 11.45 -4.70 -14.26
N VAL A 218 12.44 -4.11 -13.62
CA VAL A 218 13.57 -3.43 -14.26
C VAL A 218 14.78 -4.35 -14.27
N ASN A 219 15.45 -4.49 -15.43
CA ASN A 219 16.61 -5.38 -15.60
C ASN A 219 16.32 -6.80 -15.11
N GLY A 220 15.17 -7.33 -15.52
CA GLY A 220 14.64 -8.60 -15.05
C GLY A 220 14.78 -9.74 -16.04
N GLU A 221 15.70 -9.70 -17.00
CA GLU A 221 15.84 -10.66 -18.10
C GLU A 221 16.09 -12.08 -17.57
N GLU A 222 16.97 -12.22 -16.56
CA GLU A 222 17.26 -13.52 -15.94
C GLU A 222 16.04 -14.07 -15.20
N GLU A 223 15.36 -13.22 -14.42
CA GLU A 223 14.15 -13.61 -13.69
C GLU A 223 13.01 -13.96 -14.65
N THR A 224 12.81 -13.15 -15.68
CA THR A 224 11.81 -13.41 -16.71
C THR A 224 12.06 -14.74 -17.41
N ALA A 225 13.31 -15.04 -17.78
CA ALA A 225 13.67 -16.32 -18.39
C ALA A 225 13.41 -17.50 -17.45
N TRP A 226 13.69 -17.33 -16.15
CA TRP A 226 13.38 -18.34 -15.14
C TRP A 226 11.86 -18.52 -14.94
N LEU A 227 11.07 -17.44 -14.92
CA LEU A 227 9.61 -17.51 -14.83
C LEU A 227 8.98 -18.17 -16.07
N LEU A 228 9.48 -17.88 -17.27
CA LEU A 228 9.03 -18.51 -18.50
C LEU A 228 9.33 -20.03 -18.51
N LYS A 229 10.51 -20.43 -18.01
CA LYS A 229 10.82 -21.85 -17.82
C LYS A 229 9.84 -22.52 -16.85
N ASN A 230 9.56 -21.88 -15.71
CA ASN A 230 8.57 -22.38 -14.75
C ASN A 230 7.17 -22.46 -15.36
N ALA A 231 6.81 -21.55 -16.26
CA ALA A 231 5.53 -21.58 -16.96
C ALA A 231 5.43 -22.79 -17.91
N GLU A 232 6.49 -23.16 -18.62
CA GLU A 232 6.51 -24.37 -19.45
C GLU A 232 6.43 -25.64 -18.59
N GLU A 233 7.14 -25.70 -17.47
CA GLU A 233 7.04 -26.80 -16.51
C GLU A 233 5.63 -26.94 -15.94
N THR A 234 4.98 -25.81 -15.62
CA THR A 234 3.58 -25.76 -15.13
C THR A 234 2.60 -26.30 -16.18
N LYS A 235 2.77 -25.98 -17.46
CA LYS A 235 1.91 -26.49 -18.54
C LYS A 235 1.99 -28.01 -18.68
N ALA A 236 3.13 -28.62 -18.34
CA ALA A 236 3.32 -30.08 -18.40
C ALA A 236 2.63 -30.82 -17.23
N ILE A 237 2.21 -30.14 -16.17
CA ILE A 237 1.54 -30.76 -15.03
C ILE A 237 0.09 -31.12 -15.41
N LEU A 238 -0.23 -32.41 -15.39
CA LEU A 238 -1.56 -32.90 -15.75
C LEU A 238 -2.55 -32.77 -14.58
N LYS A 239 -2.08 -32.92 -13.33
CA LYS A 239 -2.92 -32.90 -12.12
C LYS A 239 -2.11 -32.40 -10.93
N TYR A 240 -2.69 -31.47 -10.17
CA TYR A 240 -2.12 -30.96 -8.93
C TYR A 240 -2.65 -31.74 -7.73
N ASN A 241 -1.79 -31.94 -6.72
CA ASN A 241 -2.20 -32.49 -5.43
C ASN A 241 -2.60 -31.33 -4.48
N PRO A 242 -3.90 -31.05 -4.24
CA PRO A 242 -4.31 -29.94 -3.39
C PRO A 242 -3.96 -30.14 -1.91
N HIS A 243 -3.59 -31.34 -1.50
CA HIS A 243 -3.18 -31.66 -0.13
C HIS A 243 -1.67 -31.46 0.10
N ASP A 244 -0.89 -31.25 -0.95
CA ASP A 244 0.52 -30.90 -0.81
C ASP A 244 0.66 -29.41 -0.53
N THR A 245 0.83 -29.09 0.75
CA THR A 245 1.05 -27.74 1.27
C THR A 245 2.48 -27.52 1.77
N SER A 246 3.38 -28.48 1.51
CA SER A 246 4.78 -28.41 1.93
C SER A 246 5.51 -27.24 1.30
N PHE A 247 6.41 -26.60 2.05
CA PHE A 247 7.28 -25.55 1.54
C PHE A 247 8.67 -26.12 1.23
N PRO A 248 9.22 -25.86 0.03
CA PRO A 248 10.63 -26.09 -0.22
C PRO A 248 11.50 -25.29 0.76
N ALA A 249 12.68 -25.81 1.10
CA ALA A 249 13.66 -25.05 1.88
C ALA A 249 14.00 -23.74 1.17
N SER A 250 14.18 -22.67 1.94
CA SER A 250 14.62 -21.39 1.37
C SER A 250 16.03 -21.49 0.83
N SER A 251 16.28 -20.91 -0.33
CA SER A 251 17.62 -20.78 -0.88
C SER A 251 18.52 -20.00 0.06
N ALA A 252 19.77 -20.43 0.25
CA ALA A 252 20.77 -19.63 0.95
C ALA A 252 21.21 -18.40 0.11
N GLU A 253 21.06 -18.48 -1.22
CA GLU A 253 21.27 -17.34 -2.11
C GLU A 253 20.05 -16.41 -2.11
N MET A 254 20.33 -15.11 -2.10
CA MET A 254 19.30 -14.07 -2.22
C MET A 254 19.26 -13.52 -3.63
N LYS A 255 18.09 -13.03 -4.05
CA LYS A 255 17.93 -12.18 -5.24
C LYS A 255 17.30 -10.87 -4.85
N THR A 256 17.58 -9.82 -5.62
CA THR A 256 16.91 -8.51 -5.51
C THR A 256 16.25 -8.20 -6.84
N LEU A 257 14.94 -8.01 -6.82
CA LEU A 257 14.14 -7.64 -7.98
C LEU A 257 13.63 -6.20 -7.80
N ARG A 258 13.83 -5.37 -8.82
CA ARG A 258 13.42 -3.97 -8.82
C ARG A 258 12.21 -3.78 -9.73
N PHE A 259 11.20 -3.09 -9.21
CA PHE A 259 9.97 -2.76 -9.93
C PHE A 259 9.76 -1.25 -9.95
N THR A 260 9.27 -0.74 -11.07
CA THR A 260 8.87 0.66 -11.20
C THR A 260 7.43 0.77 -11.67
N ALA A 261 6.70 1.73 -11.11
CA ALA A 261 5.33 2.04 -11.52
C ALA A 261 5.15 3.56 -11.56
N GLN A 262 4.32 4.04 -12.50
CA GLN A 262 4.01 5.46 -12.66
C GLN A 262 2.50 5.66 -12.55
N ASN A 263 2.08 6.76 -11.94
CA ASN A 263 0.67 7.13 -11.79
C ASN A 263 -0.17 6.04 -11.11
N VAL A 264 0.37 5.45 -10.04
CA VAL A 264 -0.32 4.49 -9.18
C VAL A 264 -0.41 5.02 -7.75
N HIS A 265 -1.40 4.57 -7.01
CA HIS A 265 -1.67 5.06 -5.65
C HIS A 265 -1.25 4.09 -4.56
N ASP A 266 -0.75 2.90 -4.93
CA ASP A 266 -0.28 1.90 -3.98
C ASP A 266 0.68 0.90 -4.63
N PHE A 267 1.46 0.20 -3.80
CA PHE A 267 2.38 -0.84 -4.23
C PHE A 267 2.23 -2.07 -3.34
N GLY A 268 1.80 -3.18 -3.94
CA GLY A 268 1.69 -4.47 -3.28
C GLY A 268 2.54 -5.53 -3.97
N TRP A 269 2.89 -6.59 -3.25
CA TRP A 269 3.60 -7.73 -3.79
C TRP A 269 3.23 -9.03 -3.08
N PHE A 270 3.43 -10.15 -3.80
CA PHE A 270 3.08 -11.49 -3.38
C PHE A 270 4.24 -12.43 -3.67
N ALA A 271 4.59 -13.30 -2.73
CA ALA A 271 5.71 -14.22 -2.90
C ALA A 271 5.42 -15.59 -2.29
N ASP A 272 5.74 -16.65 -3.03
CA ASP A 272 5.67 -18.04 -2.55
C ASP A 272 6.66 -18.90 -3.35
N LYS A 273 7.36 -19.80 -2.66
CA LYS A 273 8.27 -20.77 -3.29
C LYS A 273 7.55 -21.90 -4.02
N ARG A 274 6.24 -22.03 -3.80
CA ARG A 274 5.39 -23.08 -4.37
C ARG A 274 4.55 -22.59 -5.55
N TYR A 275 4.67 -21.32 -5.94
CA TYR A 275 3.88 -20.82 -7.04
C TYR A 275 4.22 -21.54 -8.34
N HIS A 276 3.19 -22.13 -8.93
CA HIS A 276 3.15 -22.45 -10.33
C HIS A 276 2.89 -21.17 -11.11
N VAL A 277 3.46 -21.07 -12.30
CA VAL A 277 3.38 -19.87 -13.13
C VAL A 277 2.73 -20.22 -14.46
N LEU A 278 1.78 -19.41 -14.90
CA LEU A 278 1.31 -19.41 -16.30
C LEU A 278 1.60 -18.04 -16.89
N HIS A 279 1.97 -18.04 -18.15
CA HIS A 279 2.21 -16.83 -18.94
C HIS A 279 1.44 -16.88 -20.24
N ASP A 280 0.86 -15.76 -20.63
CA ASP A 280 0.22 -15.54 -21.92
C ASP A 280 0.31 -14.05 -22.28
N GLU A 281 -0.04 -13.71 -23.52
CA GLU A 281 -0.10 -12.34 -24.02
C GLU A 281 -1.53 -11.98 -24.43
N VAL A 282 -1.97 -10.79 -24.05
CA VAL A 282 -3.24 -10.22 -24.49
C VAL A 282 -2.99 -9.02 -25.39
N ILE A 283 -3.65 -9.00 -26.55
CA ILE A 283 -3.63 -7.84 -27.43
C ILE A 283 -4.82 -6.95 -27.10
N LEU A 284 -4.54 -5.74 -26.65
CA LEU A 284 -5.57 -4.76 -26.30
C LEU A 284 -6.38 -4.35 -27.55
N PRO A 285 -7.73 -4.39 -27.49
CA PRO A 285 -8.56 -4.25 -28.70
C PRO A 285 -8.43 -2.88 -29.38
N HIS A 286 -8.18 -1.80 -28.64
CA HIS A 286 -8.08 -0.44 -29.17
C HIS A 286 -6.65 -0.06 -29.55
N SER A 287 -5.71 -0.11 -28.62
CA SER A 287 -4.31 0.31 -28.84
C SER A 287 -3.49 -0.68 -29.64
N LYS A 288 -3.94 -1.95 -29.77
CA LYS A 288 -3.18 -3.07 -30.32
C LYS A 288 -1.89 -3.40 -29.57
N ASN A 289 -1.67 -2.78 -28.42
CA ASN A 289 -0.52 -3.10 -27.59
C ASN A 289 -0.65 -4.51 -27.02
N LYS A 290 0.47 -5.21 -26.95
CA LYS A 290 0.59 -6.48 -26.24
C LYS A 290 0.79 -6.22 -24.75
N VAL A 291 0.12 -7.00 -23.94
CA VAL A 291 0.25 -7.00 -22.48
C VAL A 291 0.54 -8.42 -22.03
N ASP A 292 1.66 -8.61 -21.33
CA ASP A 292 1.98 -9.86 -20.68
C ASP A 292 1.04 -10.12 -19.51
N THR A 293 0.54 -11.35 -19.44
CA THR A 293 -0.30 -11.79 -18.35
C THR A 293 0.37 -12.93 -17.60
N TRP A 294 0.48 -12.79 -16.29
CA TRP A 294 1.08 -13.77 -15.40
C TRP A 294 0.06 -14.25 -14.38
N VAL A 295 -0.12 -15.55 -14.25
CA VAL A 295 -0.97 -16.15 -13.21
C VAL A 295 -0.08 -17.00 -12.31
N MET A 296 -0.09 -16.68 -11.01
CA MET A 296 0.67 -17.36 -9.99
C MET A 296 -0.30 -18.04 -9.02
N PHE A 297 -0.16 -19.33 -8.79
CA PHE A 297 -1.07 -20.12 -7.97
C PHE A 297 -0.35 -21.30 -7.30
N THR A 298 -0.94 -21.81 -6.22
CA THR A 298 -0.44 -23.01 -5.51
C THR A 298 -1.22 -24.24 -5.92
N ASN A 299 -0.77 -25.42 -5.50
CA ASN A 299 -1.43 -26.72 -5.74
C ASN A 299 -2.91 -26.73 -5.36
N LEU A 300 -3.30 -25.96 -4.32
CA LEU A 300 -4.68 -25.86 -3.84
C LEU A 300 -5.65 -25.41 -4.95
N TYR A 301 -5.20 -24.50 -5.82
CA TYR A 301 -6.01 -23.90 -6.88
C TYR A 301 -5.69 -24.44 -8.28
N GLY A 302 -4.69 -25.31 -8.42
CA GLY A 302 -4.19 -25.77 -9.72
C GLY A 302 -5.20 -26.53 -10.56
N ASN A 303 -6.20 -27.15 -9.94
CA ASN A 303 -7.27 -27.88 -10.63
C ASN A 303 -8.53 -27.03 -10.88
N THR A 304 -8.61 -25.79 -10.35
CA THR A 304 -9.72 -24.88 -10.57
C THR A 304 -9.59 -24.21 -11.93
N GLY A 305 -10.62 -24.30 -12.77
CA GLY A 305 -10.64 -23.67 -14.10
C GLY A 305 -10.10 -24.51 -15.25
N ARG A 306 -9.55 -25.69 -15.02
CA ARG A 306 -9.37 -26.68 -16.10
C ARG A 306 -10.73 -27.27 -16.43
N LYS A 307 -11.32 -26.86 -17.57
CA LYS A 307 -12.42 -27.61 -18.17
C LYS A 307 -11.86 -28.98 -18.59
N PRO A 308 -12.57 -30.09 -18.36
CA PRO A 308 -12.19 -31.40 -18.84
C PRO A 308 -12.10 -31.42 -20.36
#